data_c4464f3fa3e5d58f66401fd05883d8a3
#
_entry.id   c4464f3fa3e5d58f66401fd05883d8a3
#
_cell.length_a   1.000
_cell.length_b   1.000
_cell.length_c   1.000
_cell.angle_alpha   90.00
_cell.angle_beta   90.00
_cell.angle_gamma   90.00
#
_symmetry.space_group_name_H-M   'P 1'
#
loop_
_entity.id
_entity.type
_entity.pdbx_description
1 polymer ?
#
loop_
_entity_poly.entity_id
_entity_poly.type
_entity_poly.pdbx_seq_one_letter_code
_entity_poly.pdbx_strand_id
1 'polypeptide(L)'
;MKKKLVLTAAVIAALSVVSCNSKKTNSQGADQDSLSYAGNDSLNSNDIVLDSGTYEGTLPAADCPGIKTVLTLNADSTYQYSADYLERKDGHDEASGIFKVLANNVVEIIRPSSGETTYFKVKDANSLIMTDSLGTEPEGAMAKHYVLTKKK
;
A
#
# COMPACT_ATOMS: atom_id res chain seq x y z
N MET A 1 -43.13 -7.39 -31.41
CA MET A 1 -42.75 -7.45 -32.84
C MET A 1 -41.26 -7.67 -32.88
N LYS A 2 -40.86 -8.90 -32.98
CA LYS A 2 -40.29 -9.54 -34.19
C LYS A 2 -38.89 -9.00 -34.55
N LYS A 3 -37.89 -9.89 -34.28
CA LYS A 3 -36.82 -10.37 -35.21
C LYS A 3 -35.63 -9.39 -35.36
N LYS A 4 -34.38 -9.78 -35.41
CA LYS A 4 -33.74 -11.00 -35.94
C LYS A 4 -32.31 -11.15 -35.40
N LEU A 5 -31.98 -12.34 -35.12
CA LEU A 5 -30.75 -13.10 -35.12
C LEU A 5 -29.91 -12.85 -36.39
N VAL A 6 -28.61 -12.59 -36.25
CA VAL A 6 -27.63 -12.98 -37.27
C VAL A 6 -26.36 -13.46 -36.55
N LEU A 7 -26.14 -14.75 -36.69
CA LEU A 7 -24.87 -15.45 -36.52
C LEU A 7 -23.99 -15.18 -37.73
N THR A 8 -22.70 -14.88 -37.50
CA THR A 8 -21.65 -15.30 -38.43
C THR A 8 -20.41 -15.68 -37.69
N ALA A 9 -20.11 -16.98 -37.79
CA ALA A 9 -18.84 -17.58 -37.43
C ALA A 9 -17.84 -17.37 -38.55
N ALA A 10 -16.58 -17.13 -38.21
CA ALA A 10 -15.47 -17.41 -39.09
C ALA A 10 -14.21 -17.74 -38.26
N VAL A 11 -13.81 -18.95 -38.45
CA VAL A 11 -12.61 -19.68 -38.04
C VAL A 11 -11.45 -19.30 -38.97
N ILE A 12 -10.21 -19.25 -38.48
CA ILE A 12 -8.94 -19.64 -39.12
C ILE A 12 -7.85 -19.33 -38.04
N ALA A 13 -7.23 -20.26 -37.34
CA ALA A 13 -6.26 -21.30 -37.64
C ALA A 13 -4.82 -20.77 -37.94
N ALA A 14 -3.92 -21.16 -36.99
CA ALA A 14 -2.54 -21.63 -37.12
C ALA A 14 -1.47 -20.66 -37.65
N LEU A 15 -0.29 -20.60 -37.02
CA LEU A 15 0.87 -21.51 -37.01
C LEU A 15 2.00 -20.90 -36.15
N SER A 16 2.40 -21.59 -35.11
CA SER A 16 3.71 -22.05 -34.68
C SER A 16 4.97 -21.53 -35.39
N VAL A 17 5.89 -20.97 -34.62
CA VAL A 17 7.32 -21.22 -34.83
C VAL A 17 8.03 -21.37 -33.49
N VAL A 18 8.44 -22.60 -33.26
CA VAL A 18 9.44 -23.05 -32.31
C VAL A 18 10.80 -22.59 -32.82
N SER A 19 11.59 -21.95 -31.97
CA SER A 19 13.04 -21.92 -32.15
C SER A 19 13.71 -22.23 -30.81
N CYS A 20 14.02 -23.49 -30.66
CA CYS A 20 15.00 -24.01 -29.69
C CYS A 20 16.40 -23.60 -30.14
N ASN A 21 17.19 -23.03 -29.30
CA ASN A 21 18.63 -23.25 -29.37
C ASN A 21 19.20 -23.64 -28.01
N SER A 22 19.56 -24.89 -27.96
CA SER A 22 20.19 -25.58 -26.85
C SER A 22 21.66 -25.21 -26.74
N LYS A 23 22.16 -24.94 -25.54
CA LYS A 23 23.48 -25.41 -25.17
C LYS A 23 23.47 -25.87 -23.69
N LYS A 24 23.69 -27.15 -23.55
CA LYS A 24 23.95 -27.89 -22.30
C LYS A 24 25.15 -27.34 -21.58
N THR A 25 25.10 -27.24 -20.26
CA THR A 25 26.10 -27.86 -19.40
C THR A 25 25.50 -28.17 -18.04
N ASN A 26 25.78 -29.36 -17.60
CA ASN A 26 25.31 -30.13 -16.48
C ASN A 26 25.83 -29.57 -15.13
N SER A 27 25.03 -29.55 -14.07
CA SER A 27 25.35 -30.13 -12.77
C SER A 27 24.20 -29.96 -11.78
N GLN A 28 23.92 -31.04 -11.09
CA GLN A 28 22.89 -31.33 -10.10
C GLN A 28 22.94 -30.42 -8.85
N GLY A 29 21.79 -30.22 -8.23
CA GLY A 29 21.65 -29.79 -6.85
C GLY A 29 20.27 -29.24 -6.52
N ALA A 30 19.47 -30.08 -5.91
CA ALA A 30 18.20 -29.92 -5.20
C ALA A 30 17.75 -28.52 -4.72
N ASP A 31 16.43 -28.32 -4.92
CA ASP A 31 15.44 -27.73 -4.03
C ASP A 31 15.69 -26.36 -3.38
N GLN A 32 14.97 -25.36 -3.83
CA GLN A 32 13.97 -24.61 -3.06
C GLN A 32 13.40 -23.49 -3.92
N ASP A 33 12.10 -23.62 -4.23
CA ASP A 33 11.25 -22.55 -4.74
C ASP A 33 11.22 -21.40 -3.73
N SER A 34 11.96 -20.36 -4.04
CA SER A 34 11.79 -19.04 -3.47
C SER A 34 11.67 -18.09 -4.63
N LEU A 35 10.44 -17.76 -5.01
CA LEU A 35 10.16 -16.66 -5.92
C LEU A 35 10.54 -15.34 -5.22
N SER A 36 11.80 -15.01 -5.28
CA SER A 36 12.27 -13.67 -4.98
C SER A 36 11.90 -12.79 -6.17
N TYR A 37 10.85 -12.04 -6.03
CA TYR A 37 10.60 -10.91 -6.91
C TYR A 37 11.64 -9.82 -6.59
N ALA A 38 12.79 -9.93 -7.22
CA ALA A 38 13.81 -8.89 -7.19
C ALA A 38 13.42 -7.81 -8.20
N GLY A 39 12.56 -6.88 -7.77
CA GLY A 39 12.47 -5.58 -8.39
C GLY A 39 13.75 -4.82 -8.07
N ASN A 40 14.65 -4.78 -9.05
CA ASN A 40 15.89 -4.02 -8.97
C ASN A 40 15.57 -2.57 -9.26
N ASP A 41 15.13 -1.83 -8.23
CA ASP A 41 15.19 -0.37 -8.24
C ASP A 41 16.29 0.06 -7.28
N SER A 42 17.21 0.84 -7.84
CA SER A 42 18.40 1.41 -7.23
C SER A 42 18.03 2.13 -5.94
N LEU A 43 18.11 1.43 -4.81
CA LEU A 43 17.90 2.01 -3.49
C LEU A 43 19.05 2.99 -3.21
N ASN A 44 18.72 4.26 -3.27
CA ASN A 44 19.56 5.32 -2.75
C ASN A 44 19.75 5.08 -1.25
N SER A 45 20.99 5.07 -0.78
CA SER A 45 21.43 4.63 0.57
C SER A 45 20.86 5.43 1.76
N ASN A 46 19.81 6.21 1.55
CA ASN A 46 19.10 7.00 2.57
C ASN A 46 17.62 6.63 2.70
N ASP A 47 17.16 5.55 2.05
CA ASP A 47 15.78 5.14 2.17
C ASP A 47 15.54 4.52 3.54
N ILE A 48 14.73 5.20 4.34
CA ILE A 48 14.23 4.68 5.62
C ILE A 48 13.32 3.51 5.28
N VAL A 49 13.69 2.31 5.71
CA VAL A 49 12.91 1.10 5.46
C VAL A 49 11.60 1.18 6.24
N LEU A 50 10.48 1.05 5.54
CA LEU A 50 9.18 0.89 6.18
C LEU A 50 9.19 -0.42 6.98
N ASP A 51 9.00 -0.31 8.28
CA ASP A 51 8.88 -1.48 9.16
C ASP A 51 7.40 -1.84 9.36
N SER A 52 7.06 -3.12 9.15
CA SER A 52 5.71 -3.60 9.41
C SER A 52 5.39 -3.54 10.90
N GLY A 53 4.13 -3.27 11.22
CA GLY A 53 3.67 -3.15 12.60
C GLY A 53 2.45 -2.25 12.75
N THR A 54 2.04 -2.07 13.99
CA THR A 54 0.90 -1.22 14.35
C THR A 54 1.40 0.13 14.84
N TYR A 55 0.89 1.20 14.25
CA TYR A 55 1.19 2.59 14.60
C TYR A 55 -0.07 3.24 15.14
N GLU A 56 0.04 3.99 16.22
CA GLU A 56 -1.09 4.67 16.85
C GLU A 56 -0.76 6.11 17.24
N GLY A 57 -1.79 6.96 17.23
CA GLY A 57 -1.69 8.36 17.63
C GLY A 57 -3.05 9.05 17.62
N THR A 58 -3.08 10.28 18.09
CA THR A 58 -4.28 11.12 17.99
C THR A 58 -4.01 12.26 17.02
N LEU A 59 -4.63 12.15 15.85
CA LEU A 59 -4.53 13.17 14.80
C LEU A 59 -5.47 14.35 15.11
N PRO A 60 -5.11 15.58 14.73
CA PRO A 60 -5.99 16.73 14.90
C PRO A 60 -7.21 16.63 13.99
N ALA A 61 -8.32 17.18 14.45
CA ALA A 61 -9.57 17.29 13.71
C ALA A 61 -10.12 18.72 13.83
N ALA A 62 -10.95 19.11 12.87
CA ALA A 62 -11.55 20.45 12.85
C ALA A 62 -12.79 20.56 13.75
N ASP A 63 -13.50 19.46 13.96
CA ASP A 63 -14.84 19.40 14.53
C ASP A 63 -14.96 18.48 15.75
N CYS A 64 -13.87 17.96 16.24
CA CYS A 64 -13.78 17.17 17.47
C CYS A 64 -12.41 17.35 18.13
N PRO A 65 -12.21 16.91 19.40
CA PRO A 65 -10.93 17.07 20.10
C PRO A 65 -9.76 16.35 19.44
N GLY A 66 -10.04 15.38 18.57
CA GLY A 66 -9.05 14.65 17.83
C GLY A 66 -9.59 13.32 17.29
N ILE A 67 -8.78 12.66 16.48
CA ILE A 67 -9.10 11.36 15.89
C ILE A 67 -8.05 10.38 16.38
N LYS A 68 -8.44 9.45 17.27
CA LYS A 68 -7.56 8.36 17.68
C LYS A 68 -7.42 7.41 16.49
N THR A 69 -6.23 7.36 15.94
CA THR A 69 -5.93 6.62 14.72
C THR A 69 -5.01 5.45 15.03
N VAL A 70 -5.35 4.28 14.49
CA VAL A 70 -4.52 3.08 14.52
C VAL A 70 -4.34 2.60 13.09
N LEU A 71 -3.10 2.45 12.67
CA LEU A 71 -2.73 1.94 11.35
C LEU A 71 -1.78 0.76 11.51
N THR A 72 -2.21 -0.40 11.05
CA THR A 72 -1.38 -1.61 10.96
C THR A 72 -0.92 -1.80 9.52
N LEU A 73 0.38 -1.89 9.32
CA LEU A 73 1.02 -2.20 8.04
C LEU A 73 1.64 -3.59 8.12
N ASN A 74 1.24 -4.48 7.24
CA ASN A 74 1.72 -5.86 7.19
C ASN A 74 2.84 -6.01 6.14
N ALA A 75 3.67 -7.03 6.31
CA ALA A 75 4.78 -7.31 5.39
C ALA A 75 4.32 -7.72 3.98
N ASP A 76 3.07 -8.16 3.82
CA ASP A 76 2.44 -8.52 2.56
C ASP A 76 1.79 -7.32 1.83
N SER A 77 2.11 -6.10 2.24
CA SER A 77 1.55 -4.84 1.72
C SER A 77 0.05 -4.65 2.01
N THR A 78 -0.53 -5.41 2.92
CA THR A 78 -1.89 -5.15 3.40
C THR A 78 -1.88 -4.18 4.58
N TYR A 79 -2.99 -3.44 4.74
CA TYR A 79 -3.16 -2.55 5.89
C TYR A 79 -4.50 -2.76 6.58
N GLN A 80 -4.57 -2.38 7.85
CA GLN A 80 -5.77 -2.18 8.62
C GLN A 80 -5.72 -0.78 9.23
N TYR A 81 -6.81 -0.06 9.10
CA TYR A 81 -6.95 1.32 9.57
C TYR A 81 -8.19 1.43 10.44
N SER A 82 -8.07 2.09 11.58
CA SER A 82 -9.18 2.42 12.46
C SER A 82 -9.04 3.87 12.93
N ALA A 83 -10.14 4.59 12.93
CA ALA A 83 -10.21 5.98 13.36
C ALA A 83 -11.42 6.19 14.27
N ASP A 84 -11.17 6.58 15.51
CA ASP A 84 -12.18 6.95 16.49
C ASP A 84 -12.20 8.47 16.67
N TYR A 85 -13.28 9.12 16.23
CA TYR A 85 -13.49 10.56 16.40
C TYR A 85 -13.94 10.82 17.84
N LEU A 86 -13.08 11.44 18.62
CA LEU A 86 -13.33 11.66 20.05
C LEU A 86 -14.59 12.51 20.27
N GLU A 87 -15.35 12.15 21.31
CA GLU A 87 -16.61 12.82 21.71
C GLU A 87 -17.73 12.78 20.64
N ARG A 88 -17.63 11.91 19.64
CA ARG A 88 -18.70 11.67 18.65
C ARG A 88 -19.32 10.29 18.86
N LYS A 89 -20.67 10.23 18.91
CA LYS A 89 -21.40 8.98 19.15
C LYS A 89 -21.22 7.92 18.08
N ASP A 90 -21.11 8.34 16.81
CA ASP A 90 -20.99 7.47 15.65
C ASP A 90 -19.67 7.77 14.89
N GLY A 91 -18.64 8.13 15.65
CA GLY A 91 -17.38 8.59 15.13
C GLY A 91 -16.34 7.47 14.96
N HIS A 92 -16.73 6.28 14.49
CA HIS A 92 -15.83 5.17 14.23
C HIS A 92 -15.76 4.87 12.74
N ASP A 93 -14.56 4.77 12.19
CA ASP A 93 -14.31 4.39 10.80
C ASP A 93 -13.24 3.30 10.75
N GLU A 94 -13.48 2.26 9.96
CA GLU A 94 -12.54 1.17 9.73
C GLU A 94 -12.33 0.95 8.24
N ALA A 95 -11.11 0.65 7.87
CA ALA A 95 -10.76 0.31 6.51
C ALA A 95 -9.65 -0.73 6.48
N SER A 96 -9.61 -1.51 5.43
CA SER A 96 -8.52 -2.43 5.13
C SER A 96 -8.32 -2.54 3.63
N GLY A 97 -7.13 -2.89 3.21
CA GLY A 97 -6.80 -3.00 1.80
C GLY A 97 -5.32 -3.22 1.58
N ILE A 98 -4.84 -2.84 0.42
CA ILE A 98 -3.44 -2.89 0.03
C ILE A 98 -2.91 -1.46 0.05
N PHE A 99 -1.79 -1.23 0.72
CA PHE A 99 -1.10 0.04 0.66
C PHE A 99 -0.05 0.05 -0.46
N LYS A 100 0.33 1.24 -0.89
CA LYS A 100 1.44 1.45 -1.82
C LYS A 100 2.51 2.31 -1.15
N VAL A 101 3.76 2.04 -1.48
CA VAL A 101 4.87 2.92 -1.12
C VAL A 101 5.22 3.75 -2.34
N LEU A 102 5.04 5.06 -2.20
CA LEU A 102 5.36 6.06 -3.21
C LEU A 102 6.80 6.57 -3.02
N ALA A 103 7.23 7.47 -3.90
CA ALA A 103 8.49 8.18 -3.72
C ALA A 103 8.56 8.90 -2.36
N ASN A 104 9.77 9.20 -1.90
CA ASN A 104 10.02 9.86 -0.61
C ASN A 104 9.51 9.10 0.63
N ASN A 105 9.42 7.76 0.55
CA ASN A 105 8.94 6.89 1.63
C ASN A 105 7.53 7.23 2.11
N VAL A 106 6.64 7.59 1.19
CA VAL A 106 5.24 7.88 1.46
C VAL A 106 4.40 6.63 1.29
N VAL A 107 3.67 6.24 2.32
CA VAL A 107 2.68 5.17 2.31
C VAL A 107 1.32 5.74 1.92
N GLU A 108 0.74 5.24 0.85
CA GLU A 108 -0.61 5.56 0.39
C GLU A 108 -1.57 4.46 0.83
N ILE A 109 -2.64 4.82 1.52
CA ILE A 109 -3.78 3.95 1.81
C ILE A 109 -5.04 4.54 1.17
N ILE A 110 -5.89 3.69 0.59
CA ILE A 110 -7.17 4.10 -0.01
C ILE A 110 -8.27 3.40 0.75
N ARG A 111 -9.16 4.15 1.39
CA ARG A 111 -10.31 3.60 2.10
C ARG A 111 -11.38 3.14 1.10
N PRO A 112 -11.65 1.83 0.94
CA PRO A 112 -12.54 1.34 -0.11
C PRO A 112 -13.99 1.81 0.03
N SER A 113 -14.43 2.11 1.27
CA SER A 113 -15.79 2.56 1.56
C SER A 113 -16.08 3.98 1.06
N SER A 114 -15.12 4.88 1.17
CA SER A 114 -15.25 6.31 0.79
C SER A 114 -14.47 6.70 -0.46
N GLY A 115 -13.51 5.88 -0.87
CA GLY A 115 -12.54 6.22 -1.92
C GLY A 115 -11.51 7.27 -1.47
N GLU A 116 -11.54 7.66 -0.19
CA GLU A 116 -10.61 8.65 0.35
C GLU A 116 -9.21 8.08 0.47
N THR A 117 -8.24 8.86 0.03
CA THR A 117 -6.82 8.51 0.08
C THR A 117 -6.15 9.27 1.21
N THR A 118 -5.36 8.55 2.00
CA THR A 118 -4.58 9.11 3.11
C THR A 118 -3.10 8.75 2.91
N TYR A 119 -2.22 9.67 3.23
CA TYR A 119 -0.79 9.53 3.03
C TYR A 119 -0.03 9.65 4.35
N PHE A 120 0.93 8.76 4.55
CA PHE A 120 1.82 8.76 5.71
C PHE A 120 3.26 8.63 5.24
N LYS A 121 4.11 9.56 5.61
CA LYS A 121 5.55 9.46 5.34
C LYS A 121 6.23 8.71 6.48
N VAL A 122 7.10 7.78 6.13
CA VAL A 122 7.97 7.09 7.09
C VAL A 122 9.00 8.09 7.59
N LYS A 123 8.92 8.45 8.85
CA LYS A 123 9.83 9.40 9.49
C LYS A 123 11.07 8.70 10.04
N ASP A 124 10.86 7.58 10.68
CA ASP A 124 11.89 6.66 11.20
C ASP A 124 11.29 5.26 11.38
N ALA A 125 12.08 4.30 11.89
CA ALA A 125 11.65 2.91 12.09
C ALA A 125 10.43 2.76 13.03
N ASN A 126 10.11 3.78 13.83
CA ASN A 126 9.06 3.73 14.85
C ASN A 126 7.98 4.78 14.66
N SER A 127 8.05 5.62 13.64
CA SER A 127 7.07 6.69 13.48
C SER A 127 6.72 6.98 12.01
N LEU A 128 5.44 7.26 11.83
CA LEU A 128 4.84 7.75 10.59
C LEU A 128 4.28 9.14 10.84
N ILE A 129 4.36 10.03 9.85
CA ILE A 129 3.73 11.34 9.91
C ILE A 129 2.71 11.48 8.78
N MET A 130 1.50 11.93 9.09
CA MET A 130 0.48 12.20 8.08
C MET A 130 0.92 13.39 7.21
N THR A 131 0.84 13.21 5.88
CA THR A 131 1.33 14.18 4.89
C THR A 131 0.36 14.32 3.72
N ASP A 132 0.74 15.10 2.72
CA ASP A 132 0.15 15.06 1.39
C ASP A 132 0.77 13.93 0.52
N SER A 133 0.32 13.82 -0.72
CA SER A 133 0.81 12.83 -1.69
C SER A 133 2.28 13.01 -2.11
N LEU A 134 2.86 14.17 -1.85
CA LEU A 134 4.26 14.49 -2.14
C LEU A 134 5.16 14.23 -0.93
N GLY A 135 4.57 13.91 0.22
CA GLY A 135 5.29 13.72 1.48
C GLY A 135 5.67 15.04 2.16
N THR A 136 4.92 16.12 1.87
CA THR A 136 5.10 17.39 2.57
C THR A 136 4.59 17.27 3.99
N GLU A 137 5.48 17.49 4.96
CA GLU A 137 5.14 17.39 6.37
C GLU A 137 4.41 18.65 6.85
N PRO A 138 3.44 18.51 7.78
CA PRO A 138 2.85 19.66 8.44
C PRO A 138 3.89 20.50 9.15
N GLU A 139 3.75 21.81 9.11
CA GLU A 139 4.67 22.75 9.74
C GLU A 139 4.11 23.38 11.03
N GLY A 140 4.99 23.97 11.81
CA GLY A 140 4.66 24.74 13.01
C GLY A 140 4.36 23.88 14.24
N ALA A 141 3.71 24.47 15.23
CA ALA A 141 3.47 23.86 16.54
C ALA A 141 2.57 22.60 16.48
N MET A 142 1.74 22.50 15.43
CA MET A 142 0.81 21.38 15.25
C MET A 142 1.47 20.15 14.62
N ALA A 143 2.63 20.26 14.00
CA ALA A 143 3.29 19.16 13.29
C ALA A 143 3.44 17.87 14.14
N LYS A 144 3.75 18.02 15.42
CA LYS A 144 3.88 16.91 16.38
C LYS A 144 2.59 16.09 16.57
N HIS A 145 1.43 16.66 16.29
CA HIS A 145 0.13 16.00 16.45
C HIS A 145 -0.27 15.16 15.24
N TYR A 146 0.49 15.21 14.14
CA TYR A 146 0.27 14.41 12.95
C TYR A 146 1.09 13.12 12.93
N VAL A 147 1.71 12.75 14.04
CA VAL A 147 2.61 11.59 14.14
C VAL A 147 1.89 10.40 14.76
N LEU A 148 2.01 9.25 14.09
CA LEU A 148 1.66 7.94 14.63
C LEU A 148 2.95 7.26 15.07
N THR A 149 2.94 6.68 16.26
CA THR A 149 4.09 5.99 16.86
C THR A 149 3.84 4.49 16.90
N LYS A 150 4.87 3.71 16.62
CA LYS A 150 4.79 2.24 16.62
C LYS A 150 4.46 1.73 18.01
N LYS A 151 3.44 0.89 18.06
CA LYS A 151 3.04 0.20 19.27
C LYS A 151 4.07 -0.90 19.60
N LYS A 152 4.52 -0.93 20.84
CA LYS A 152 5.44 -1.96 21.35
C LYS A 152 4.71 -3.25 21.67
#